data_2c0af475b6b793c2baf80e5e5bbd1fc7
#
_entry.id   2c0af475b6b793c2baf80e5e5bbd1fc7
#
_cell.length_a   1.000
_cell.length_b   1.000
_cell.length_c   1.000
_cell.angle_alpha   90.00
_cell.angle_beta   90.00
_cell.angle_gamma   90.00
#
_symmetry.space_group_name_H-M   'P 1'
#
loop_
_entity.id
_entity.type
_entity.pdbx_description
1 polymer ?
#
loop_
_entity_poly.entity_id
_entity_poly.type
_entity_poly.pdbx_seq_one_letter_code
_entity_poly.pdbx_strand_id
1 'polypeptide(L)'
;MSNRRAHRIGLGLAALGRPAYLTGGRNHDLGDARSVEDMRTLTATVLDAAYAGGIRYVDAARSYGRAEEFLANWLNSRSDITDIEVASKWGYRYVGDWRMDSEVHEVKEHTLKAFTAQLRETRALLGERLDLYQVHSMTEDSPVLSDAQLQHALGELRDEGVGVGLSTSGPRQPEVIRAALALEVNGAPLFSSVQSTWNLLETSSGAALSEARDAGVSVVIKEVFANGRLAPGTTDASPGVRKALRLAAELQIPLDQLAIAAALQQPWKPRVLSGAVTTAQVHSHLAGTDIELPPHVAEELAGQSEEPVEYWAARSQREWS
;
A
#
# COMPACT_ATOMS: atom_id res chain seq x y z
N MET A 1 19.44 13.37 -13.93
CA MET A 1 18.95 14.29 -12.89
C MET A 1 18.31 13.45 -11.80
N SER A 2 18.77 13.58 -10.54
CA SER A 2 18.19 12.80 -9.43
C SER A 2 16.76 13.27 -9.22
N ASN A 3 15.78 12.34 -9.32
CA ASN A 3 14.36 12.61 -9.03
C ASN A 3 14.21 12.96 -7.54
N ARG A 4 14.06 14.23 -7.21
CA ARG A 4 14.08 14.77 -5.84
C ARG A 4 12.93 14.22 -4.95
N ARG A 5 11.91 13.60 -5.54
CA ARG A 5 10.72 13.09 -4.81
C ARG A 5 10.57 11.57 -4.89
N ALA A 6 11.49 10.85 -5.53
CA ALA A 6 11.42 9.38 -5.63
C ALA A 6 11.35 8.68 -4.25
N HIS A 7 11.99 9.26 -3.23
CA HIS A 7 11.94 8.74 -1.85
C HIS A 7 10.52 8.79 -1.23
N ARG A 8 9.59 9.51 -1.84
CA ARG A 8 8.18 9.55 -1.41
C ARG A 8 7.31 8.49 -2.13
N ILE A 9 7.88 7.72 -3.04
CA ILE A 9 7.25 6.52 -3.61
C ILE A 9 7.79 5.30 -2.89
N GLY A 10 6.89 4.37 -2.56
CA GLY A 10 7.20 3.03 -2.11
C GLY A 10 6.73 2.00 -3.14
N LEU A 11 7.29 0.81 -3.14
CA LEU A 11 6.82 -0.31 -3.96
C LEU A 11 6.00 -1.27 -3.10
N GLY A 12 4.72 -1.45 -3.43
CA GLY A 12 3.86 -2.47 -2.82
C GLY A 12 3.94 -3.80 -3.57
N LEU A 13 4.16 -4.90 -2.86
CA LEU A 13 4.32 -6.23 -3.44
C LEU A 13 3.03 -7.05 -3.52
N ALA A 14 1.87 -6.48 -3.20
CA ALA A 14 0.59 -7.21 -3.16
C ALA A 14 0.25 -7.89 -4.50
N ALA A 15 0.53 -7.23 -5.61
CA ALA A 15 0.30 -7.75 -6.95
C ALA A 15 1.45 -8.61 -7.49
N LEU A 16 2.64 -8.56 -6.91
CA LEU A 16 3.82 -9.33 -7.32
C LEU A 16 3.99 -10.63 -6.53
N GLY A 17 3.46 -10.70 -5.31
CA GLY A 17 3.66 -11.83 -4.41
C GLY A 17 2.72 -13.01 -4.62
N ARG A 18 1.70 -12.92 -5.47
CA ARG A 18 0.65 -13.94 -5.66
C ARG A 18 0.05 -13.88 -7.07
N PRO A 19 -0.48 -15.01 -7.60
CA PRO A 19 -0.93 -15.08 -8.99
C PRO A 19 -2.22 -14.28 -9.24
N ALA A 20 -3.14 -14.16 -8.28
CA ALA A 20 -4.37 -13.40 -8.38
C ALA A 20 -4.38 -12.17 -7.47
N TYR A 21 -4.92 -11.05 -7.93
CA TYR A 21 -5.06 -9.83 -7.14
C TYR A 21 -6.26 -8.98 -7.61
N LEU A 22 -6.74 -8.11 -6.72
CA LEU A 22 -7.92 -7.26 -6.91
C LEU A 22 -7.61 -5.98 -7.71
N THR A 23 -7.03 -6.11 -8.90
CA THR A 23 -6.68 -4.95 -9.74
C THR A 23 -7.05 -5.21 -11.19
N GLY A 24 -7.86 -4.32 -11.78
CA GLY A 24 -8.18 -4.37 -13.20
C GLY A 24 -6.95 -4.23 -14.09
N GLY A 25 -6.94 -4.91 -15.24
CA GLY A 25 -5.86 -4.82 -16.23
C GLY A 25 -4.66 -5.71 -15.98
N ARG A 26 -4.53 -6.33 -14.79
CA ARG A 26 -3.36 -7.15 -14.41
C ARG A 26 -3.13 -8.35 -15.33
N ASN A 27 -4.20 -8.95 -15.85
CA ASN A 27 -4.08 -10.04 -16.82
C ASN A 27 -3.35 -9.63 -18.09
N HIS A 28 -3.53 -8.38 -18.52
CA HIS A 28 -2.81 -7.82 -19.66
C HIS A 28 -1.32 -7.64 -19.33
N ASP A 29 -0.98 -7.19 -18.13
CA ASP A 29 0.40 -6.88 -17.72
C ASP A 29 1.24 -8.13 -17.45
N LEU A 30 0.65 -9.19 -16.88
CA LEU A 30 1.34 -10.41 -16.46
C LEU A 30 1.19 -11.58 -17.44
N GLY A 31 0.14 -11.58 -18.29
CA GLY A 31 -0.17 -12.72 -19.17
C GLY A 31 -0.34 -14.03 -18.38
N ASP A 32 0.15 -15.12 -18.97
CA ASP A 32 0.08 -16.47 -18.40
C ASP A 32 1.30 -16.83 -17.51
N ALA A 33 2.32 -15.97 -17.45
CA ALA A 33 3.57 -16.21 -16.71
C ALA A 33 3.36 -15.99 -15.18
N ARG A 34 2.64 -16.92 -14.52
CA ARG A 34 2.25 -16.84 -13.13
C ARG A 34 2.71 -18.02 -12.27
N SER A 35 3.67 -18.81 -12.78
CA SER A 35 4.34 -19.78 -11.92
C SER A 35 5.08 -19.06 -10.78
N VAL A 36 5.38 -19.79 -9.70
CA VAL A 36 6.16 -19.21 -8.59
C VAL A 36 7.49 -18.65 -9.09
N GLU A 37 8.15 -19.32 -10.03
CA GLU A 37 9.45 -18.91 -10.55
C GLU A 37 9.34 -17.68 -11.46
N ASP A 38 8.32 -17.62 -12.33
CA ASP A 38 8.05 -16.45 -13.15
C ASP A 38 7.80 -15.21 -12.28
N MET A 39 6.94 -15.35 -11.25
CA MET A 39 6.60 -14.26 -10.34
C MET A 39 7.79 -13.84 -9.48
N ARG A 40 8.67 -14.78 -9.08
CA ARG A 40 9.92 -14.46 -8.36
C ARG A 40 10.85 -13.63 -9.25
N THR A 41 11.07 -14.07 -10.49
CA THR A 41 11.92 -13.37 -11.46
C THR A 41 11.38 -11.99 -11.79
N LEU A 42 10.09 -11.88 -12.02
CA LEU A 42 9.41 -10.61 -12.27
C LEU A 42 9.54 -9.66 -11.08
N THR A 43 9.32 -10.16 -9.86
CA THR A 43 9.44 -9.36 -8.63
C THR A 43 10.86 -8.81 -8.50
N ALA A 44 11.89 -9.62 -8.72
CA ALA A 44 13.27 -9.16 -8.67
C ALA A 44 13.55 -8.07 -9.74
N THR A 45 13.07 -8.25 -10.97
CA THR A 45 13.21 -7.27 -12.05
C THR A 45 12.54 -5.93 -11.71
N VAL A 46 11.33 -5.96 -11.12
CA VAL A 46 10.61 -4.76 -10.72
C VAL A 46 11.28 -4.08 -9.52
N LEU A 47 11.78 -4.86 -8.55
CA LEU A 47 12.55 -4.33 -7.42
C LEU A 47 13.84 -3.65 -7.86
N ASP A 48 14.57 -4.24 -8.82
CA ASP A 48 15.78 -3.63 -9.39
C ASP A 48 15.48 -2.29 -10.06
N ALA A 49 14.43 -2.23 -10.88
CA ALA A 49 14.01 -1.00 -11.54
C ALA A 49 13.56 0.07 -10.51
N ALA A 50 12.83 -0.33 -9.49
CA ALA A 50 12.37 0.54 -8.42
C ALA A 50 13.55 1.12 -7.63
N TYR A 51 14.49 0.27 -7.22
CA TYR A 51 15.69 0.68 -6.49
C TYR A 51 16.60 1.60 -7.33
N ALA A 52 16.83 1.25 -8.59
CA ALA A 52 17.60 2.08 -9.53
C ALA A 52 16.92 3.44 -9.78
N GLY A 53 15.58 3.49 -9.76
CA GLY A 53 14.79 4.71 -9.87
C GLY A 53 14.74 5.58 -8.61
N GLY A 54 15.34 5.13 -7.50
CA GLY A 54 15.43 5.88 -6.24
C GLY A 54 14.35 5.53 -5.21
N ILE A 55 13.52 4.51 -5.43
CA ILE A 55 12.60 3.99 -4.41
C ILE A 55 13.42 3.34 -3.28
N ARG A 56 13.09 3.68 -2.03
CA ARG A 56 13.76 3.21 -0.81
C ARG A 56 12.79 2.69 0.25
N TYR A 57 11.60 2.29 -0.16
CA TYR A 57 10.58 1.69 0.71
C TYR A 57 9.87 0.58 -0.03
N VAL A 58 9.81 -0.61 0.57
CA VAL A 58 9.10 -1.77 0.02
C VAL A 58 8.09 -2.26 1.05
N ASP A 59 6.87 -2.55 0.57
CA ASP A 59 5.73 -2.93 1.39
C ASP A 59 5.22 -4.33 1.01
N ALA A 60 5.41 -5.29 1.90
CA ALA A 60 4.95 -6.66 1.80
C ALA A 60 3.79 -6.95 2.78
N ALA A 61 3.35 -8.20 2.84
CA ALA A 61 2.46 -8.74 3.87
C ALA A 61 2.47 -10.26 3.88
N ARG A 62 2.15 -10.85 5.05
CA ARG A 62 1.97 -12.31 5.19
C ARG A 62 0.91 -12.88 4.24
N SER A 63 -0.13 -12.11 3.95
CA SER A 63 -1.20 -12.51 3.04
C SER A 63 -0.91 -12.28 1.56
N TYR A 64 0.22 -11.68 1.21
CA TYR A 64 0.59 -11.46 -0.21
C TYR A 64 1.31 -12.68 -0.82
N GLY A 65 0.81 -13.88 -0.54
CA GLY A 65 1.36 -15.11 -1.09
C GLY A 65 2.82 -15.32 -0.70
N ARG A 66 3.74 -15.17 -1.65
CA ARG A 66 5.19 -15.32 -1.44
C ARG A 66 5.97 -14.00 -1.48
N ALA A 67 5.29 -12.86 -1.29
CA ALA A 67 5.94 -11.54 -1.39
C ALA A 67 7.15 -11.39 -0.46
N GLU A 68 7.04 -11.82 0.80
CA GLU A 68 8.16 -11.75 1.76
C GLU A 68 9.32 -12.68 1.34
N GLU A 69 9.02 -13.88 0.84
CA GLU A 69 10.04 -14.81 0.30
C GLU A 69 10.77 -14.20 -0.89
N PHE A 70 10.04 -13.62 -1.85
CA PHE A 70 10.64 -13.01 -3.03
C PHE A 70 11.49 -11.79 -2.66
N LEU A 71 11.01 -10.96 -1.71
CA LEU A 71 11.75 -9.82 -1.19
C LEU A 71 13.02 -10.28 -0.46
N ALA A 72 12.93 -11.30 0.40
CA ALA A 72 14.08 -11.84 1.12
C ALA A 72 15.15 -12.39 0.15
N ASN A 73 14.72 -13.12 -0.88
CA ASN A 73 15.62 -13.64 -1.91
C ASN A 73 16.34 -12.51 -2.67
N TRP A 74 15.60 -11.46 -3.05
CA TRP A 74 16.19 -10.30 -3.71
C TRP A 74 17.18 -9.57 -2.80
N LEU A 75 16.85 -9.28 -1.54
CA LEU A 75 17.74 -8.64 -0.57
C LEU A 75 19.02 -9.47 -0.32
N ASN A 76 18.88 -10.79 -0.23
CA ASN A 76 20.01 -11.68 -0.02
C ASN A 76 20.95 -11.75 -1.23
N SER A 77 20.41 -11.57 -2.44
CA SER A 77 21.21 -11.51 -3.68
C SER A 77 21.89 -10.16 -3.91
N ARG A 78 21.53 -9.13 -3.12
CA ARG A 78 21.95 -7.72 -3.26
C ARG A 78 22.51 -7.21 -1.93
N SER A 79 23.67 -7.74 -1.54
CA SER A 79 24.35 -7.32 -0.29
C SER A 79 24.82 -5.86 -0.26
N ASP A 80 24.86 -5.22 -1.43
CA ASP A 80 25.14 -3.79 -1.63
C ASP A 80 23.97 -2.89 -1.19
N ILE A 81 22.75 -3.42 -1.07
CA ILE A 81 21.56 -2.66 -0.69
C ILE A 81 21.42 -2.64 0.84
N THR A 82 21.66 -1.47 1.43
CA THR A 82 21.59 -1.24 2.89
C THR A 82 20.68 -0.09 3.28
N ASP A 83 20.17 0.67 2.29
CA ASP A 83 19.43 1.92 2.46
C ASP A 83 17.94 1.81 2.06
N ILE A 84 17.36 0.60 2.12
CA ILE A 84 15.96 0.36 1.83
C ILE A 84 15.18 0.04 3.12
N GLU A 85 14.08 0.72 3.33
CA GLU A 85 13.14 0.48 4.42
C GLU A 85 12.18 -0.66 4.01
N VAL A 86 12.10 -1.69 4.81
CA VAL A 86 11.28 -2.88 4.58
C VAL A 86 10.10 -2.91 5.54
N ALA A 87 8.90 -2.83 4.99
CA ALA A 87 7.67 -2.97 5.73
C ALA A 87 6.95 -4.29 5.40
N SER A 88 6.36 -4.92 6.41
CA SER A 88 5.43 -6.02 6.21
C SER A 88 4.20 -5.87 7.08
N LYS A 89 3.22 -6.79 6.92
CA LYS A 89 1.94 -6.75 7.64
C LYS A 89 1.53 -8.15 8.11
N TRP A 90 0.81 -8.17 9.23
CA TRP A 90 0.20 -9.35 9.81
C TRP A 90 -1.31 -9.16 10.01
N GLY A 91 -2.02 -10.23 10.32
CA GLY A 91 -3.45 -10.17 10.62
C GLY A 91 -4.33 -10.66 9.47
N TYR A 92 -3.72 -11.11 8.38
CA TYR A 92 -4.36 -11.89 7.34
C TYR A 92 -3.47 -13.07 6.97
N ARG A 93 -4.08 -14.20 6.69
CA ARG A 93 -3.41 -15.42 6.21
C ARG A 93 -3.79 -15.66 4.76
N TYR A 94 -2.80 -15.86 3.89
CA TYR A 94 -3.03 -16.30 2.52
C TYR A 94 -3.50 -17.77 2.51
N VAL A 95 -4.61 -18.03 1.83
CA VAL A 95 -5.23 -19.36 1.71
C VAL A 95 -5.56 -19.72 0.25
N GLY A 96 -5.15 -18.91 -0.70
CA GLY A 96 -5.43 -19.09 -2.13
C GLY A 96 -4.62 -20.20 -2.80
N ASP A 97 -3.68 -20.83 -2.10
CA ASP A 97 -2.87 -21.98 -2.57
C ASP A 97 -2.27 -21.79 -3.97
N TRP A 98 -1.83 -20.57 -4.28
CA TRP A 98 -1.27 -20.16 -5.58
C TRP A 98 -2.26 -20.32 -6.76
N ARG A 99 -3.55 -20.38 -6.51
CA ARG A 99 -4.60 -20.55 -7.52
C ARG A 99 -5.20 -19.21 -7.90
N MET A 100 -5.62 -19.09 -9.17
CA MET A 100 -6.34 -17.92 -9.70
C MET A 100 -7.81 -17.92 -9.32
N ASP A 101 -8.41 -19.11 -9.25
CA ASP A 101 -9.84 -19.40 -9.10
C ASP A 101 -10.24 -19.77 -7.68
N SER A 102 -9.45 -19.42 -6.67
CA SER A 102 -9.81 -19.66 -5.27
C SER A 102 -11.03 -18.84 -4.87
N GLU A 103 -12.01 -19.45 -4.22
CA GLU A 103 -13.17 -18.74 -3.66
C GLU A 103 -12.77 -17.77 -2.54
N VAL A 104 -11.74 -18.13 -1.77
CA VAL A 104 -11.18 -17.33 -0.69
C VAL A 104 -9.67 -17.25 -0.85
N HIS A 105 -9.14 -16.05 -0.96
CA HIS A 105 -7.70 -15.81 -1.08
C HIS A 105 -7.04 -15.48 0.26
N GLU A 106 -7.76 -14.84 1.17
CA GLU A 106 -7.24 -14.34 2.45
C GLU A 106 -8.27 -14.53 3.57
N VAL A 107 -7.79 -14.85 4.77
CA VAL A 107 -8.60 -14.90 5.98
C VAL A 107 -8.06 -13.93 7.01
N LYS A 108 -8.92 -13.02 7.51
CA LYS A 108 -8.59 -12.02 8.54
C LYS A 108 -8.54 -12.67 9.92
N GLU A 109 -7.46 -12.41 10.66
CA GLU A 109 -7.28 -12.89 12.04
C GLU A 109 -6.38 -11.92 12.84
N HIS A 110 -6.98 -10.95 13.52
CA HIS A 110 -6.28 -9.96 14.36
C HIS A 110 -6.19 -10.44 15.82
N THR A 111 -5.62 -11.64 16.07
CA THR A 111 -5.45 -12.20 17.40
C THR A 111 -3.98 -12.17 17.82
N LEU A 112 -3.71 -12.20 19.15
CA LEU A 112 -2.36 -12.33 19.68
C LEU A 112 -1.66 -13.60 19.15
N LYS A 113 -2.41 -14.70 19.02
CA LYS A 113 -1.89 -15.95 18.46
C LYS A 113 -1.43 -15.78 17.01
N ALA A 114 -2.24 -15.12 16.19
CA ALA A 114 -1.90 -14.84 14.80
C ALA A 114 -0.69 -13.89 14.69
N PHE A 115 -0.65 -12.83 15.49
CA PHE A 115 0.50 -11.93 15.58
C PHE A 115 1.80 -12.68 15.88
N THR A 116 1.83 -13.45 16.96
CA THR A 116 3.03 -14.19 17.40
C THR A 116 3.52 -15.19 16.34
N ALA A 117 2.59 -15.94 15.73
CA ALA A 117 2.92 -16.89 14.68
C ALA A 117 3.48 -16.21 13.44
N GLN A 118 2.79 -15.17 12.95
CA GLN A 118 3.14 -14.47 11.73
C GLN A 118 4.42 -13.62 11.89
N LEU A 119 4.65 -13.01 13.06
CA LEU A 119 5.91 -12.31 13.34
C LEU A 119 7.11 -13.26 13.28
N ARG A 120 6.98 -14.47 13.86
CA ARG A 120 8.02 -15.49 13.77
C ARG A 120 8.30 -15.89 12.32
N GLU A 121 7.28 -16.08 11.50
CA GLU A 121 7.41 -16.42 10.08
C GLU A 121 8.05 -15.28 9.28
N THR A 122 7.62 -14.05 9.51
CA THR A 122 8.21 -12.85 8.87
C THR A 122 9.69 -12.69 9.24
N ARG A 123 10.03 -12.85 10.54
CA ARG A 123 11.41 -12.79 11.01
C ARG A 123 12.29 -13.92 10.44
N ALA A 124 11.74 -15.08 10.20
CA ALA A 124 12.47 -16.19 9.57
C ALA A 124 12.89 -15.86 8.12
N LEU A 125 12.15 -15.00 7.43
CA LEU A 125 12.44 -14.57 6.05
C LEU A 125 13.24 -13.27 6.00
N LEU A 126 12.82 -12.24 6.72
CA LEU A 126 13.36 -10.88 6.62
C LEU A 126 14.41 -10.56 7.70
N GLY A 127 14.39 -11.28 8.84
CA GLY A 127 15.35 -11.07 9.93
C GLY A 127 15.38 -9.64 10.44
N GLU A 128 16.58 -9.09 10.57
CA GLU A 128 16.83 -7.71 10.99
C GLU A 128 16.54 -6.66 9.91
N ARG A 129 16.13 -7.10 8.71
CA ARG A 129 15.73 -6.20 7.63
C ARG A 129 14.28 -5.72 7.77
N LEU A 130 13.53 -6.20 8.77
CA LEU A 130 12.17 -5.75 9.06
C LEU A 130 12.21 -4.44 9.85
N ASP A 131 11.92 -3.32 9.17
CA ASP A 131 11.91 -1.99 9.79
C ASP A 131 10.54 -1.61 10.34
N LEU A 132 9.45 -2.06 9.69
CA LEU A 132 8.07 -1.70 10.05
C LEU A 132 7.15 -2.92 9.94
N TYR A 133 6.42 -3.23 11.02
CA TYR A 133 5.42 -4.31 11.02
C TYR A 133 4.03 -3.78 11.32
N GLN A 134 3.10 -3.97 10.40
CA GLN A 134 1.80 -3.29 10.42
C GLN A 134 0.65 -4.25 10.66
N VAL A 135 -0.36 -3.80 11.41
CA VAL A 135 -1.67 -4.46 11.46
C VAL A 135 -2.37 -4.29 10.12
N HIS A 136 -2.73 -5.39 9.47
CA HIS A 136 -3.26 -5.37 8.11
C HIS A 136 -4.77 -5.08 8.06
N SER A 137 -5.18 -4.01 7.40
CA SER A 137 -6.59 -3.65 7.15
C SER A 137 -7.45 -3.62 8.41
N MET A 138 -7.05 -2.81 9.39
CA MET A 138 -7.83 -2.53 10.59
C MET A 138 -9.17 -1.91 10.24
N THR A 139 -10.19 -2.36 10.93
CA THR A 139 -11.56 -1.86 10.94
C THR A 139 -11.96 -1.57 12.40
N GLU A 140 -13.08 -0.93 12.64
CA GLU A 140 -13.54 -0.55 14.00
C GLU A 140 -13.72 -1.75 14.94
N ASP A 141 -13.98 -2.93 14.39
CA ASP A 141 -14.13 -4.20 15.11
C ASP A 141 -12.80 -4.94 15.35
N SER A 142 -11.67 -4.36 14.95
CA SER A 142 -10.36 -4.99 15.15
C SER A 142 -10.04 -5.13 16.63
N PRO A 143 -9.74 -6.35 17.14
CA PRO A 143 -9.34 -6.56 18.53
C PRO A 143 -8.15 -5.71 18.97
N VAL A 144 -7.29 -5.28 18.05
CA VAL A 144 -6.15 -4.40 18.36
C VAL A 144 -6.57 -3.12 19.09
N LEU A 145 -7.79 -2.63 18.83
CA LEU A 145 -8.30 -1.41 19.48
C LEU A 145 -8.66 -1.61 20.96
N SER A 146 -8.84 -2.85 21.45
CA SER A 146 -9.35 -3.13 22.80
C SER A 146 -8.62 -4.26 23.56
N ASP A 147 -7.84 -5.09 22.88
CA ASP A 147 -7.09 -6.20 23.50
C ASP A 147 -5.76 -5.70 24.07
N ALA A 148 -5.71 -5.49 25.38
CA ALA A 148 -4.53 -5.00 26.09
C ALA A 148 -3.32 -5.97 25.97
N GLN A 149 -3.53 -7.27 25.87
CA GLN A 149 -2.43 -8.22 25.71
C GLN A 149 -1.80 -8.12 24.32
N LEU A 150 -2.62 -7.96 23.30
CA LEU A 150 -2.14 -7.75 21.95
C LEU A 150 -1.44 -6.39 21.79
N GLN A 151 -2.00 -5.33 22.39
CA GLN A 151 -1.36 -4.01 22.42
C GLN A 151 0.00 -4.05 23.13
N HIS A 152 0.10 -4.78 24.25
CA HIS A 152 1.36 -4.94 24.97
C HIS A 152 2.40 -5.67 24.11
N ALA A 153 2.04 -6.77 23.45
CA ALA A 153 2.94 -7.51 22.56
C ALA A 153 3.41 -6.68 21.35
N LEU A 154 2.54 -5.80 20.81
CA LEU A 154 2.94 -4.83 19.78
C LEU A 154 3.89 -3.75 20.36
N GLY A 155 3.66 -3.33 21.60
CA GLY A 155 4.56 -2.43 22.33
C GLY A 155 5.94 -3.03 22.57
N GLU A 156 6.02 -4.32 22.92
CA GLU A 156 7.29 -5.03 23.05
C GLU A 156 8.07 -5.05 21.72
N LEU A 157 7.39 -5.31 20.60
CA LEU A 157 8.01 -5.27 19.27
C LEU A 157 8.56 -3.86 18.93
N ARG A 158 7.83 -2.79 19.27
CA ARG A 158 8.30 -1.42 19.13
C ARG A 158 9.55 -1.17 19.97
N ASP A 159 9.54 -1.65 21.22
CA ASP A 159 10.64 -1.45 22.18
C ASP A 159 11.89 -2.26 21.78
N GLU A 160 11.76 -3.31 20.95
CA GLU A 160 12.84 -4.01 20.26
C GLU A 160 13.43 -3.23 19.07
N GLY A 161 12.83 -2.10 18.67
CA GLY A 161 13.30 -1.23 17.59
C GLY A 161 12.64 -1.44 16.22
N VAL A 162 11.63 -2.32 16.13
CA VAL A 162 10.81 -2.47 14.91
C VAL A 162 9.64 -1.49 14.98
N GLY A 163 9.48 -0.63 13.99
CA GLY A 163 8.34 0.26 13.91
C GLY A 163 7.02 -0.53 13.90
N VAL A 164 6.04 -0.08 14.68
CA VAL A 164 4.70 -0.65 14.67
C VAL A 164 3.77 0.27 13.92
N GLY A 165 3.04 -0.25 12.94
CA GLY A 165 2.11 0.50 12.11
C GLY A 165 0.77 -0.18 11.96
N LEU A 166 -0.13 0.48 11.23
CA LEU A 166 -1.41 -0.10 10.83
C LEU A 166 -1.72 0.25 9.38
N SER A 167 -2.49 -0.62 8.71
CA SER A 167 -3.23 -0.22 7.53
C SER A 167 -4.73 -0.26 7.80
N THR A 168 -5.50 0.60 7.11
CA THR A 168 -6.95 0.70 7.27
C THR A 168 -7.68 0.20 6.03
N SER A 169 -8.96 -0.15 6.19
CA SER A 169 -9.86 -0.57 5.12
C SER A 169 -11.30 -0.23 5.49
N GLY A 170 -12.13 0.03 4.48
CA GLY A 170 -13.56 0.30 4.65
C GLY A 170 -13.89 1.79 4.78
N PRO A 171 -15.18 2.15 4.75
CA PRO A 171 -15.63 3.54 4.72
C PRO A 171 -15.35 4.32 6.02
N ARG A 172 -15.02 3.62 7.09
CA ARG A 172 -14.76 4.18 8.43
C ARG A 172 -13.26 4.32 8.73
N GLN A 173 -12.41 4.44 7.69
CA GLN A 173 -10.97 4.65 7.86
C GLN A 173 -10.63 5.82 8.79
N PRO A 174 -11.30 7.00 8.70
CA PRO A 174 -10.97 8.14 9.56
C PRO A 174 -11.12 7.83 11.04
N GLU A 175 -12.18 7.12 11.43
CA GLU A 175 -12.46 6.75 12.82
C GLU A 175 -11.43 5.75 13.34
N VAL A 176 -11.07 4.76 12.51
CA VAL A 176 -10.03 3.77 12.85
C VAL A 176 -8.68 4.45 13.06
N ILE A 177 -8.32 5.40 12.20
CA ILE A 177 -7.08 6.17 12.34
C ILE A 177 -7.06 6.91 13.66
N ARG A 178 -8.10 7.66 13.99
CA ARG A 178 -8.20 8.43 15.25
C ARG A 178 -8.17 7.53 16.48
N ALA A 179 -8.89 6.41 16.45
CA ALA A 179 -8.85 5.43 17.53
C ALA A 179 -7.45 4.85 17.74
N ALA A 180 -6.73 4.54 16.65
CA ALA A 180 -5.37 4.04 16.70
C ALA A 180 -4.37 5.08 17.22
N LEU A 181 -4.52 6.36 16.85
CA LEU A 181 -3.67 7.45 17.33
C LEU A 181 -3.78 7.68 18.83
N ALA A 182 -4.89 7.31 19.44
CA ALA A 182 -5.11 7.41 20.88
C ALA A 182 -4.51 6.25 21.70
N LEU A 183 -3.97 5.21 21.04
CA LEU A 183 -3.42 4.05 21.73
C LEU A 183 -1.99 4.32 22.22
N GLU A 184 -1.79 4.15 23.51
CA GLU A 184 -0.49 4.23 24.16
C GLU A 184 -0.18 2.91 24.89
N VAL A 185 1.05 2.50 24.86
CA VAL A 185 1.59 1.37 25.62
C VAL A 185 2.85 1.83 26.35
N ASN A 186 2.91 1.60 27.65
CA ASN A 186 4.03 2.03 28.50
C ASN A 186 4.27 3.56 28.43
N GLY A 187 3.21 4.36 28.27
CA GLY A 187 3.30 5.83 28.21
C GLY A 187 3.86 6.38 26.89
N ALA A 188 3.91 5.59 25.84
CA ALA A 188 4.32 6.03 24.51
C ALA A 188 3.29 5.61 23.44
N PRO A 189 3.12 6.42 22.37
CA PRO A 189 2.25 6.06 21.25
C PRO A 189 2.58 4.68 20.69
N LEU A 190 1.56 3.88 20.42
CA LEU A 190 1.77 2.52 19.91
C LEU A 190 2.20 2.53 18.43
N PHE A 191 1.60 3.38 17.62
CA PHE A 191 1.81 3.37 16.18
C PHE A 191 2.68 4.51 15.69
N SER A 192 3.67 4.18 14.87
CA SER A 192 4.59 5.13 14.20
C SER A 192 4.23 5.36 12.72
N SER A 193 3.33 4.55 12.15
CA SER A 193 2.92 4.63 10.75
C SER A 193 1.46 4.27 10.54
N VAL A 194 0.78 5.03 9.69
CA VAL A 194 -0.58 4.75 9.20
C VAL A 194 -0.55 4.60 7.68
N GLN A 195 -1.04 3.46 7.19
CA GLN A 195 -1.24 3.20 5.76
C GLN A 195 -2.74 3.17 5.45
N SER A 196 -3.22 4.08 4.59
CA SER A 196 -4.65 4.20 4.29
C SER A 196 -4.92 4.29 2.79
N THR A 197 -6.12 3.89 2.38
CA THR A 197 -6.58 4.17 1.02
C THR A 197 -6.89 5.66 0.91
N TRP A 198 -6.22 6.30 -0.03
CA TRP A 198 -6.56 7.63 -0.52
C TRP A 198 -6.26 7.71 -2.01
N ASN A 199 -7.21 8.16 -2.79
CA ASN A 199 -7.08 8.44 -4.21
C ASN A 199 -8.13 9.48 -4.63
N LEU A 200 -8.15 9.87 -5.91
CA LEU A 200 -9.04 10.90 -6.42
C LEU A 200 -10.55 10.57 -6.27
N LEU A 201 -10.88 9.28 -6.09
CA LEU A 201 -12.27 8.82 -5.95
C LEU A 201 -12.64 8.54 -4.48
N GLU A 202 -11.67 8.32 -3.60
CA GLU A 202 -11.84 8.04 -2.17
C GLU A 202 -10.89 8.92 -1.36
N THR A 203 -11.41 10.03 -0.86
CA THR A 203 -10.62 11.06 -0.15
C THR A 203 -10.95 11.15 1.33
N SER A 204 -11.87 10.34 1.84
CA SER A 204 -12.46 10.47 3.19
C SER A 204 -11.43 10.41 4.31
N SER A 205 -10.34 9.65 4.14
CA SER A 205 -9.27 9.55 5.15
C SER A 205 -8.40 10.80 5.29
N GLY A 206 -8.49 11.78 4.37
CA GLY A 206 -7.56 12.90 4.28
C GLY A 206 -7.39 13.71 5.56
N ALA A 207 -8.50 14.07 6.24
CA ALA A 207 -8.45 14.82 7.49
C ALA A 207 -7.74 14.04 8.62
N ALA A 208 -8.09 12.75 8.80
CA ALA A 208 -7.45 11.90 9.80
C ALA A 208 -5.97 11.63 9.50
N LEU A 209 -5.59 11.58 8.22
CA LEU A 209 -4.18 11.48 7.79
C LEU A 209 -3.40 12.76 8.09
N SER A 210 -4.04 13.93 8.01
CA SER A 210 -3.43 15.19 8.47
C SER A 210 -3.22 15.17 9.98
N GLU A 211 -4.20 14.75 10.76
CA GLU A 211 -4.10 14.58 12.21
C GLU A 211 -2.95 13.61 12.58
N ALA A 212 -2.84 12.48 11.87
CA ALA A 212 -1.74 11.53 12.06
C ALA A 212 -0.38 12.17 11.79
N ARG A 213 -0.26 12.94 10.71
CA ARG A 213 0.96 13.67 10.39
C ARG A 213 1.35 14.69 11.44
N ASP A 214 0.37 15.45 11.95
CA ASP A 214 0.57 16.46 12.98
C ASP A 214 0.99 15.82 14.32
N ALA A 215 0.54 14.58 14.58
CA ALA A 215 0.97 13.75 15.70
C ALA A 215 2.36 13.09 15.50
N GLY A 216 3.05 13.38 14.39
CA GLY A 216 4.38 12.83 14.10
C GLY A 216 4.36 11.41 13.50
N VAL A 217 3.19 10.87 13.18
CA VAL A 217 3.03 9.54 12.59
C VAL A 217 3.29 9.60 11.08
N SER A 218 4.05 8.64 10.55
CA SER A 218 4.29 8.52 9.11
C SER A 218 3.03 8.14 8.37
N VAL A 219 2.76 8.82 7.24
CA VAL A 219 1.58 8.55 6.42
C VAL A 219 1.96 7.86 5.12
N VAL A 220 1.34 6.72 4.85
CA VAL A 220 1.51 5.93 3.63
C VAL A 220 0.16 5.80 2.93
N ILE A 221 0.13 6.05 1.62
CA ILE A 221 -1.06 5.87 0.77
C ILE A 221 -0.96 4.56 0.01
N LYS A 222 -2.00 3.76 0.11
CA LYS A 222 -2.25 2.59 -0.76
C LYS A 222 -3.41 2.85 -1.71
N GLU A 223 -3.50 2.05 -2.77
CA GLU A 223 -4.58 2.10 -3.77
C GLU A 223 -4.74 3.47 -4.45
N VAL A 224 -3.63 4.18 -4.67
CA VAL A 224 -3.62 5.48 -5.35
C VAL A 224 -4.28 5.45 -6.74
N PHE A 225 -4.28 4.29 -7.40
CA PHE A 225 -4.93 4.07 -8.70
C PHE A 225 -6.36 3.50 -8.60
N ALA A 226 -6.97 3.49 -7.42
CA ALA A 226 -8.33 2.96 -7.19
C ALA A 226 -8.53 1.57 -7.84
N ASN A 227 -7.58 0.65 -7.62
CA ASN A 227 -7.58 -0.72 -8.18
C ASN A 227 -7.69 -0.76 -9.72
N GLY A 228 -7.00 0.15 -10.41
CA GLY A 228 -6.93 0.23 -11.87
C GLY A 228 -7.90 1.23 -12.50
N ARG A 229 -8.85 1.77 -11.76
CA ARG A 229 -9.80 2.81 -12.25
C ARG A 229 -9.08 4.11 -12.66
N LEU A 230 -7.96 4.43 -12.03
CA LEU A 230 -7.12 5.61 -12.31
C LEU A 230 -5.79 5.22 -12.96
N ALA A 231 -5.77 4.11 -13.71
CA ALA A 231 -4.61 3.66 -14.47
C ALA A 231 -4.83 3.87 -15.98
N PRO A 232 -3.76 3.93 -16.79
CA PRO A 232 -3.87 3.96 -18.25
C PRO A 232 -4.67 2.78 -18.78
N GLY A 233 -5.50 3.03 -19.80
CA GLY A 233 -6.37 1.99 -20.39
C GLY A 233 -7.62 1.64 -19.57
N THR A 234 -7.94 2.42 -18.54
CA THR A 234 -9.19 2.22 -17.76
C THR A 234 -10.43 2.29 -18.67
N THR A 235 -11.37 1.40 -18.39
CA THR A 235 -12.71 1.40 -19.02
C THR A 235 -13.79 2.00 -18.10
N ASP A 236 -13.40 2.47 -16.91
CA ASP A 236 -14.32 3.11 -15.97
C ASP A 236 -14.82 4.44 -16.52
N ALA A 237 -16.15 4.55 -16.65
CA ALA A 237 -16.82 5.74 -17.16
C ALA A 237 -17.51 6.56 -16.06
N SER A 238 -17.15 6.39 -14.80
CA SER A 238 -17.70 7.19 -13.69
C SER A 238 -17.36 8.68 -13.86
N PRO A 239 -18.17 9.59 -13.31
CA PRO A 239 -17.93 11.03 -13.45
C PRO A 239 -16.54 11.46 -12.98
N GLY A 240 -16.07 10.92 -11.85
CA GLY A 240 -14.75 11.22 -11.29
C GLY A 240 -13.61 10.77 -12.21
N VAL A 241 -13.70 9.54 -12.77
CA VAL A 241 -12.68 9.04 -13.71
C VAL A 241 -12.70 9.84 -15.02
N ARG A 242 -13.87 10.16 -15.59
CA ARG A 242 -13.95 11.00 -16.81
C ARG A 242 -13.32 12.38 -16.58
N LYS A 243 -13.55 12.99 -15.41
CA LYS A 243 -12.93 14.27 -15.06
C LYS A 243 -11.41 14.13 -14.96
N ALA A 244 -10.92 13.11 -14.28
CA ALA A 244 -9.48 12.86 -14.16
C ALA A 244 -8.82 12.63 -15.55
N LEU A 245 -9.46 11.86 -16.44
CA LEU A 245 -8.99 11.65 -17.81
C LEU A 245 -8.93 12.96 -18.60
N ARG A 246 -9.94 13.83 -18.48
CA ARG A 246 -9.93 15.15 -19.15
C ARG A 246 -8.77 16.02 -18.67
N LEU A 247 -8.57 16.10 -17.34
CA LEU A 247 -7.48 16.88 -16.75
C LEU A 247 -6.09 16.31 -17.09
N ALA A 248 -5.95 15.00 -17.12
CA ALA A 248 -4.72 14.35 -17.56
C ALA A 248 -4.39 14.69 -19.04
N ALA A 249 -5.41 14.66 -19.91
CA ALA A 249 -5.26 15.05 -21.32
C ALA A 249 -4.92 16.54 -21.49
N GLU A 250 -5.52 17.44 -20.71
CA GLU A 250 -5.21 18.87 -20.68
C GLU A 250 -3.74 19.11 -20.31
N LEU A 251 -3.23 18.38 -19.32
CA LEU A 251 -1.83 18.44 -18.90
C LEU A 251 -0.88 17.64 -19.80
N GLN A 252 -1.40 16.88 -20.76
CA GLN A 252 -0.64 15.97 -21.64
C GLN A 252 0.19 14.93 -20.86
N ILE A 253 -0.36 14.40 -19.76
CA ILE A 253 0.25 13.37 -18.92
C ILE A 253 -0.63 12.11 -18.84
N PRO A 254 -0.05 10.91 -18.59
CA PRO A 254 -0.82 9.71 -18.27
C PRO A 254 -1.64 9.86 -16.99
N LEU A 255 -2.75 9.10 -16.91
CA LEU A 255 -3.67 9.17 -15.77
C LEU A 255 -3.05 8.73 -14.45
N ASP A 256 -2.18 7.71 -14.48
CA ASP A 256 -1.43 7.23 -13.30
C ASP A 256 -0.48 8.32 -12.76
N GLN A 257 0.16 9.09 -13.65
CA GLN A 257 1.00 10.22 -13.25
C GLN A 257 0.19 11.33 -12.59
N LEU A 258 -1.01 11.63 -13.10
CA LEU A 258 -1.94 12.59 -12.48
C LEU A 258 -2.32 12.13 -11.07
N ALA A 259 -2.68 10.84 -10.89
CA ALA A 259 -3.07 10.28 -9.60
C ALA A 259 -1.95 10.37 -8.57
N ILE A 260 -0.72 10.05 -8.96
CA ILE A 260 0.47 10.17 -8.09
C ILE A 260 0.74 11.63 -7.74
N ALA A 261 0.75 12.53 -8.73
CA ALA A 261 0.99 13.96 -8.49
C ALA A 261 -0.02 14.55 -7.51
N ALA A 262 -1.30 14.20 -7.66
CA ALA A 262 -2.37 14.64 -6.77
C ALA A 262 -2.19 14.14 -5.33
N ALA A 263 -1.80 12.86 -5.15
CA ALA A 263 -1.53 12.29 -3.84
C ALA A 263 -0.30 12.93 -3.18
N LEU A 264 0.79 13.11 -3.93
CA LEU A 264 2.02 13.70 -3.42
C LEU A 264 1.90 15.18 -3.02
N GLN A 265 0.93 15.90 -3.59
CA GLN A 265 0.68 17.31 -3.26
C GLN A 265 -0.19 17.51 -2.02
N GLN A 266 -0.70 16.44 -1.42
CA GLN A 266 -1.46 16.57 -0.18
C GLN A 266 -0.62 17.19 0.94
N PRO A 267 -1.18 18.09 1.77
CA PRO A 267 -0.44 18.87 2.76
C PRO A 267 0.23 17.99 3.84
N TRP A 268 -0.32 16.81 4.10
CA TRP A 268 0.21 15.82 5.04
C TRP A 268 1.37 14.97 4.49
N LYS A 269 1.92 15.32 3.30
CA LYS A 269 3.18 14.81 2.73
C LYS A 269 3.31 13.28 2.77
N PRO A 270 2.42 12.51 2.14
CA PRO A 270 2.44 11.06 2.18
C PRO A 270 3.67 10.46 1.49
N ARG A 271 3.94 9.19 1.85
CA ARG A 271 4.57 8.23 0.94
C ARG A 271 3.45 7.54 0.15
N VAL A 272 3.60 7.37 -1.15
CA VAL A 272 2.61 6.76 -2.03
C VAL A 272 3.09 5.41 -2.52
N LEU A 273 2.31 4.35 -2.30
CA LEU A 273 2.65 3.01 -2.79
C LEU A 273 2.31 2.86 -4.27
N SER A 274 3.32 2.57 -5.04
CA SER A 274 3.20 2.05 -6.40
C SER A 274 2.86 0.56 -6.34
N GLY A 275 1.81 0.15 -7.03
CA GLY A 275 1.47 -1.27 -7.26
C GLY A 275 1.99 -1.78 -8.60
N ALA A 276 3.10 -1.23 -9.10
CA ALA A 276 3.68 -1.60 -10.38
C ALA A 276 4.04 -3.08 -10.44
N VAL A 277 3.71 -3.73 -11.55
CA VAL A 277 4.07 -5.11 -11.87
C VAL A 277 4.99 -5.20 -13.10
N THR A 278 5.28 -4.06 -13.73
CA THR A 278 6.23 -3.95 -14.84
C THR A 278 7.21 -2.81 -14.62
N THR A 279 8.39 -2.88 -15.23
CA THR A 279 9.38 -1.80 -15.18
C THR A 279 8.87 -0.52 -15.85
N ALA A 280 8.05 -0.63 -16.88
CA ALA A 280 7.42 0.50 -17.55
C ALA A 280 6.48 1.26 -16.58
N GLN A 281 5.68 0.54 -15.78
CA GLN A 281 4.85 1.16 -14.73
C GLN A 281 5.70 1.82 -13.65
N VAL A 282 6.80 1.21 -13.22
CA VAL A 282 7.74 1.85 -12.27
C VAL A 282 8.23 3.20 -12.81
N HIS A 283 8.66 3.24 -14.06
CA HIS A 283 9.14 4.47 -14.69
C HIS A 283 8.02 5.53 -14.83
N SER A 284 6.81 5.12 -15.23
CA SER A 284 5.66 6.04 -15.30
C SER A 284 5.33 6.63 -13.93
N HIS A 285 5.26 5.78 -12.90
CA HIS A 285 4.94 6.22 -11.54
C HIS A 285 6.01 7.16 -10.97
N LEU A 286 7.29 6.92 -11.26
CA LEU A 286 8.38 7.82 -10.88
C LEU A 286 8.29 9.16 -11.61
N ALA A 287 7.95 9.17 -12.90
CA ALA A 287 7.75 10.40 -13.65
C ALA A 287 6.63 11.27 -13.05
N GLY A 288 5.57 10.65 -12.50
CA GLY A 288 4.49 11.35 -11.80
C GLY A 288 4.97 12.16 -10.58
N THR A 289 6.13 11.84 -10.00
CA THR A 289 6.67 12.57 -8.84
C THR A 289 7.23 13.95 -9.15
N ASP A 290 7.58 14.20 -10.41
CA ASP A 290 8.13 15.48 -10.86
C ASP A 290 7.05 16.46 -11.32
N ILE A 291 5.78 16.02 -11.39
CA ILE A 291 4.66 16.82 -11.85
C ILE A 291 4.15 17.71 -10.71
N GLU A 292 4.05 19.01 -10.98
CA GLU A 292 3.38 19.98 -10.14
C GLU A 292 2.03 20.36 -10.80
N LEU A 293 0.93 20.01 -10.13
CA LEU A 293 -0.40 20.31 -10.64
C LEU A 293 -0.69 21.81 -10.47
N PRO A 294 -1.17 22.50 -11.52
CA PRO A 294 -1.65 23.87 -11.39
C PRO A 294 -2.79 23.97 -10.35
N PRO A 295 -2.93 25.11 -9.65
CA PRO A 295 -3.95 25.27 -8.61
C PRO A 295 -5.37 24.93 -9.06
N HIS A 296 -5.76 25.39 -10.26
CA HIS A 296 -7.10 25.12 -10.80
C HIS A 296 -7.36 23.62 -11.03
N VAL A 297 -6.33 22.85 -11.44
CA VAL A 297 -6.44 21.39 -11.59
C VAL A 297 -6.60 20.72 -10.24
N ALA A 298 -5.82 21.14 -9.24
CA ALA A 298 -5.92 20.60 -7.89
C ALA A 298 -7.31 20.87 -7.26
N GLU A 299 -7.86 22.07 -7.46
CA GLU A 299 -9.21 22.45 -7.04
C GLU A 299 -10.30 21.61 -7.73
N GLU A 300 -10.19 21.43 -9.05
CA GLU A 300 -11.15 20.60 -9.78
C GLU A 300 -11.10 19.12 -9.35
N LEU A 301 -9.92 18.60 -9.02
CA LEU A 301 -9.75 17.24 -8.51
C LEU A 301 -10.33 17.06 -7.10
N ALA A 302 -10.29 18.07 -6.25
CA ALA A 302 -10.77 17.97 -4.87
C ALA A 302 -12.28 17.72 -4.74
N GLY A 303 -13.08 18.09 -5.75
CA GLY A 303 -14.54 18.01 -5.72
C GLY A 303 -15.14 16.77 -6.41
N GLN A 304 -14.41 15.64 -6.54
CA GLN A 304 -14.88 14.51 -7.34
C GLN A 304 -14.87 13.14 -6.65
N SER A 305 -14.67 13.12 -5.33
CA SER A 305 -14.74 11.87 -4.57
C SER A 305 -16.15 11.26 -4.63
N GLU A 306 -16.18 9.95 -4.59
CA GLU A 306 -17.40 9.16 -4.42
C GLU A 306 -17.79 9.14 -2.95
N GLU A 307 -19.06 8.82 -2.66
CA GLU A 307 -19.46 8.54 -1.28
C GLU A 307 -18.72 7.32 -0.75
N PRO A 308 -18.06 7.40 0.43
CA PRO A 308 -17.19 6.33 0.91
C PRO A 308 -17.87 4.96 0.96
N VAL A 309 -19.13 4.89 1.42
CA VAL A 309 -19.88 3.63 1.50
C VAL A 309 -20.06 3.01 0.11
N GLU A 310 -20.37 3.82 -0.90
CA GLU A 310 -20.55 3.36 -2.28
C GLU A 310 -19.23 2.92 -2.91
N TYR A 311 -18.15 3.71 -2.73
CA TYR A 311 -16.82 3.35 -3.20
C TYR A 311 -16.38 1.98 -2.65
N TRP A 312 -16.51 1.77 -1.34
CA TRP A 312 -16.08 0.54 -0.69
C TRP A 312 -16.96 -0.65 -1.02
N ALA A 313 -18.28 -0.45 -1.21
CA ALA A 313 -19.19 -1.49 -1.71
C ALA A 313 -18.80 -1.94 -3.12
N ALA A 314 -18.58 -1.01 -4.03
CA ALA A 314 -18.13 -1.30 -5.40
C ALA A 314 -16.74 -1.98 -5.42
N ARG A 315 -15.81 -1.55 -4.53
CA ARG A 315 -14.50 -2.16 -4.40
C ARG A 315 -14.58 -3.62 -3.93
N SER A 316 -15.46 -3.93 -2.98
CA SER A 316 -15.60 -5.30 -2.44
C SER A 316 -16.17 -6.30 -3.44
N GLN A 317 -16.86 -5.83 -4.49
CA GLN A 317 -17.43 -6.65 -5.55
C GLN A 317 -16.45 -6.92 -6.70
N ARG A 318 -15.23 -6.38 -6.65
CA ARG A 318 -14.23 -6.62 -7.70
C ARG A 318 -13.71 -8.05 -7.65
N GLU A 319 -13.65 -8.65 -8.81
CA GLU A 319 -13.09 -9.99 -8.97
C GLU A 319 -11.56 -9.97 -8.82
N TRP A 320 -11.03 -11.06 -8.31
CA TRP A 320 -9.60 -11.33 -8.30
C TRP A 320 -9.17 -11.85 -9.68
N SER A 321 -8.13 -11.26 -10.26
CA SER A 321 -7.65 -11.61 -11.60
C SER A 321 -6.12 -11.75 -11.66
#